data_4922f68d7f091a6cca9289b223561aa3
#
_entry.id   4922f68d7f091a6cca9289b223561aa3
#
_cell.length_a   1.000
_cell.length_b   1.000
_cell.length_c   1.000
_cell.angle_alpha   90.00
_cell.angle_beta   90.00
_cell.angle_gamma   90.00
#
_symmetry.space_group_name_H-M   'P 1'
#
loop_
_entity.id
_entity.type
_entity.pdbx_description
1 polymer ?
#
loop_
_entity_poly.entity_id
_entity_poly.type
_entity_poly.pdbx_seq_one_letter_code
_entity_poly.pdbx_strand_id
1 'polypeptide(L)'
;MITPRCDAQLFRKLSLFGVVTALVLLPTLGSRDGLLTAQKSRGKPYAVIVGTVWGPDDRPVYGVTVKIRRGKDKPNKARWEVYSDHHGEFEQRLPAGESDYILWADLKNFKPADGKPLHLVQEVTVHIYHDERQDVGLHLAH
;
A
#
# COMPACT_ATOMS: atom_id res chain seq x y z
N MET A 1 -20.26 -36.88 36.01
CA MET A 1 -20.10 -36.60 37.44
C MET A 1 -19.81 -35.12 37.60
N ILE A 2 -20.82 -34.43 38.04
CA ILE A 2 -20.85 -33.39 39.05
C ILE A 2 -20.22 -32.04 38.65
N THR A 3 -21.10 -31.11 38.21
CA THR A 3 -21.05 -29.67 38.49
C THR A 3 -21.26 -29.40 39.98
N PRO A 4 -20.86 -28.28 40.53
CA PRO A 4 -21.80 -27.23 40.84
C PRO A 4 -21.22 -25.82 40.56
N ARG A 5 -21.99 -24.86 40.00
CA ARG A 5 -23.06 -24.02 40.60
C ARG A 5 -22.64 -23.27 41.84
N CYS A 6 -23.00 -22.03 41.80
CA CYS A 6 -23.34 -21.07 42.89
C CYS A 6 -22.43 -19.84 42.87
N ASP A 7 -22.81 -18.63 43.13
CA ASP A 7 -24.14 -18.06 43.31
C ASP A 7 -23.99 -16.53 43.33
N ALA A 8 -25.07 -15.88 42.98
CA ALA A 8 -25.28 -14.45 43.13
C ALA A 8 -25.39 -14.03 44.58
N GLN A 9 -24.89 -12.89 44.94
CA GLN A 9 -25.33 -12.06 46.05
C GLN A 9 -24.96 -10.60 45.72
N LEU A 10 -25.78 -9.80 45.27
CA LEU A 10 -26.82 -8.95 45.84
C LEU A 10 -26.48 -8.37 47.22
N PHE A 11 -25.96 -7.14 47.26
CA PHE A 11 -26.15 -6.28 48.42
C PHE A 11 -26.43 -4.84 48.01
N ARG A 12 -27.71 -4.53 48.11
CA ARG A 12 -28.26 -3.18 48.23
C ARG A 12 -27.74 -2.56 49.54
N LYS A 13 -27.32 -1.32 49.52
CA LYS A 13 -27.71 -0.38 50.56
C LYS A 13 -27.69 1.05 50.04
N LEU A 14 -28.87 1.59 50.02
CA LEU A 14 -29.16 3.02 50.05
C LEU A 14 -28.47 3.69 51.24
N SER A 15 -28.00 4.89 51.04
CA SER A 15 -28.08 5.93 52.05
C SER A 15 -28.14 7.29 51.37
N LEU A 16 -29.27 7.91 51.58
CA LEU A 16 -29.56 9.32 51.34
C LEU A 16 -28.85 10.20 52.37
N PHE A 17 -28.72 11.43 52.06
CA PHE A 17 -28.51 12.70 52.79
C PHE A 17 -27.23 13.35 52.28
N GLY A 18 -27.20 14.58 51.80
CA GLY A 18 -28.09 15.68 51.87
C GLY A 18 -27.32 16.95 51.55
N VAL A 19 -27.99 17.85 50.85
CA VAL A 19 -27.91 19.30 51.02
C VAL A 19 -26.68 20.07 50.50
N VAL A 20 -26.85 20.67 49.31
CA VAL A 20 -26.82 22.12 48.99
C VAL A 20 -25.61 22.91 49.48
N THR A 21 -24.85 23.47 48.56
CA THR A 21 -24.49 24.91 48.48
C THR A 21 -23.89 25.18 47.09
N ALA A 22 -24.61 25.85 46.27
CA ALA A 22 -24.45 27.19 45.76
C ALA A 22 -23.12 27.54 45.09
N LEU A 23 -23.23 27.68 43.78
CA LEU A 23 -22.91 28.87 43.02
C LEU A 23 -21.48 29.39 43.05
N VAL A 24 -20.73 29.14 41.96
CA VAL A 24 -20.00 30.19 41.28
C VAL A 24 -19.93 29.88 39.80
N LEU A 25 -20.71 30.59 39.02
CA LEU A 25 -20.50 30.72 37.56
C LEU A 25 -19.26 31.57 37.31
N LEU A 26 -18.24 31.00 36.74
CA LEU A 26 -17.22 31.70 35.99
C LEU A 26 -17.12 31.04 34.63
N PRO A 27 -17.52 31.73 33.56
CA PRO A 27 -17.18 31.27 32.21
C PRO A 27 -15.72 31.63 31.96
N THR A 28 -14.82 30.73 32.22
CA THR A 28 -13.50 30.81 31.65
C THR A 28 -13.67 30.55 30.15
N LEU A 29 -13.55 31.60 29.34
CA LEU A 29 -13.21 31.48 27.94
C LEU A 29 -11.85 30.78 27.85
N GLY A 30 -11.84 29.49 27.96
CA GLY A 30 -10.71 28.65 27.59
C GLY A 30 -10.69 28.57 26.08
N SER A 31 -9.77 29.30 25.48
CA SER A 31 -9.37 29.07 24.10
C SER A 31 -9.10 27.58 23.91
N ARG A 32 -10.00 26.89 23.23
CA ARG A 32 -9.74 25.57 22.70
C ARG A 32 -8.77 25.78 21.52
N ASP A 33 -7.52 25.92 21.84
CA ASP A 33 -6.48 25.58 20.87
C ASP A 33 -6.67 24.11 20.53
N GLY A 34 -7.49 23.91 19.51
CA GLY A 34 -7.62 22.60 18.87
C GLY A 34 -6.27 22.24 18.30
N LEU A 35 -5.46 21.59 19.11
CA LEU A 35 -4.39 20.75 18.62
C LEU A 35 -5.07 19.71 17.71
N LEU A 36 -5.19 20.07 16.44
CA LEU A 36 -5.40 19.11 15.37
C LEU A 36 -4.17 18.20 15.38
N THR A 37 -4.19 17.24 16.27
CA THR A 37 -3.33 16.09 16.18
C THR A 37 -3.74 15.42 14.88
N ALA A 38 -3.07 15.78 13.79
CA ALA A 38 -3.13 15.03 12.56
C ALA A 38 -2.74 13.61 12.95
N GLN A 39 -3.74 12.78 13.15
CA GLN A 39 -3.58 11.37 13.41
C GLN A 39 -3.07 10.80 12.10
N LYS A 40 -1.72 10.86 11.93
CA LYS A 40 -1.02 10.23 10.83
C LYS A 40 -1.39 8.76 10.89
N SER A 41 -2.35 8.37 10.06
CA SER A 41 -2.69 6.96 9.90
C SER A 41 -1.39 6.25 9.52
N ARG A 42 -0.83 5.53 10.48
CA ARG A 42 0.32 4.67 10.25
C ARG A 42 -0.19 3.49 9.42
N GLY A 43 -0.36 3.73 8.11
CA GLY A 43 -0.50 2.64 7.16
C GLY A 43 0.68 1.69 7.32
N LYS A 44 0.48 0.43 6.98
CA LYS A 44 1.59 -0.52 6.96
C LYS A 44 2.69 0.04 6.05
N PRO A 45 3.97 -0.06 6.44
CA PRO A 45 5.07 0.38 5.60
C PRO A 45 5.03 -0.38 4.26
N TYR A 46 5.38 0.28 3.18
CA TYR A 46 5.41 -0.29 1.84
C TYR A 46 6.61 0.26 1.06
N ALA A 47 7.14 -0.54 0.17
CA ALA A 47 8.09 -0.11 -0.84
C ALA A 47 7.35 0.26 -2.13
N VAL A 48 7.98 1.05 -2.98
CA VAL A 48 7.42 1.45 -4.28
C VAL A 48 8.43 1.16 -5.37
N ILE A 49 8.01 0.45 -6.40
CA ILE A 49 8.74 0.39 -7.65
C ILE A 49 8.06 1.35 -8.62
N VAL A 50 8.83 2.26 -9.16
CA VAL A 50 8.44 3.18 -10.23
C VAL A 50 9.29 2.85 -11.44
N GLY A 51 8.71 2.87 -12.62
CA GLY A 51 9.49 2.57 -13.80
C GLY A 51 8.90 3.14 -15.06
N THR A 52 9.69 3.06 -16.14
CA THR A 52 9.29 3.47 -17.48
C THR A 52 9.51 2.34 -18.45
N VAL A 53 8.55 2.14 -19.35
CA VAL A 53 8.66 1.21 -20.46
C VAL A 53 9.14 1.98 -21.70
N TRP A 54 10.28 1.60 -22.22
CA TRP A 54 10.93 2.22 -23.36
C TRP A 54 10.80 1.36 -24.61
N GLY A 55 10.46 1.98 -25.72
CA GLY A 55 10.43 1.34 -27.03
C GLY A 55 11.80 1.29 -27.70
N PRO A 56 11.86 0.71 -28.92
CA PRO A 56 13.11 0.59 -29.69
C PRO A 56 13.72 1.93 -30.10
N ASP A 57 12.93 2.98 -30.10
CA ASP A 57 13.31 4.35 -30.47
C ASP A 57 13.58 5.24 -29.25
N ASP A 58 13.77 4.63 -28.07
CA ASP A 58 13.92 5.29 -26.77
C ASP A 58 12.76 6.23 -26.41
N ARG A 59 11.57 5.94 -26.94
CA ARG A 59 10.34 6.63 -26.58
C ARG A 59 9.54 5.83 -25.56
N PRO A 60 8.87 6.50 -24.63
CA PRO A 60 8.02 5.81 -23.68
C PRO A 60 6.83 5.14 -24.38
N VAL A 61 6.45 3.95 -23.91
CA VAL A 61 5.39 3.15 -24.53
C VAL A 61 4.20 3.06 -23.60
N TYR A 62 3.04 3.53 -24.06
CA TYR A 62 1.77 3.50 -23.36
C TYR A 62 1.08 2.14 -23.45
N GLY A 63 0.40 1.73 -22.38
CA GLY A 63 -0.54 0.60 -22.39
C GLY A 63 0.11 -0.78 -22.33
N VAL A 64 1.40 -0.86 -22.01
CA VAL A 64 2.10 -2.13 -21.81
C VAL A 64 1.76 -2.70 -20.44
N THR A 65 1.42 -3.98 -20.38
CA THR A 65 1.22 -4.70 -19.12
C THR A 65 2.58 -5.08 -18.52
N VAL A 66 2.88 -4.50 -17.37
CA VAL A 66 4.07 -4.84 -16.57
C VAL A 66 3.65 -5.84 -15.51
N LYS A 67 4.30 -6.98 -15.48
CA LYS A 67 4.07 -8.05 -14.51
C LYS A 67 5.22 -8.12 -13.53
N ILE A 68 4.87 -8.38 -12.26
CA ILE A 68 5.83 -8.42 -11.16
C ILE A 68 5.60 -9.68 -10.35
N ARG A 69 6.69 -10.39 -10.03
CA ARG A 69 6.70 -11.52 -9.11
C ARG A 69 7.82 -11.38 -8.09
N ARG A 70 7.73 -12.09 -6.98
CA ARG A 70 8.89 -12.25 -6.09
C ARG A 70 9.90 -13.22 -6.71
N GLY A 71 11.17 -13.03 -6.42
CA GLY A 71 12.22 -13.92 -6.91
C GLY A 71 12.01 -15.40 -6.58
N LYS A 72 11.40 -15.69 -5.40
CA LYS A 72 11.06 -17.03 -4.95
C LYS A 72 9.77 -17.63 -5.54
N ASP A 73 8.98 -16.83 -6.24
CA ASP A 73 7.73 -17.31 -6.85
C ASP A 73 8.04 -18.10 -8.14
N LYS A 74 7.08 -18.92 -8.57
CA LYS A 74 7.23 -19.70 -9.82
C LYS A 74 7.40 -18.76 -11.01
N PRO A 75 8.28 -19.09 -11.97
CA PRO A 75 8.38 -18.35 -13.23
C PRO A 75 7.00 -18.24 -13.91
N ASN A 76 6.78 -17.15 -14.62
CA ASN A 76 5.56 -16.83 -15.37
C ASN A 76 4.29 -16.67 -14.53
N LYS A 77 4.38 -16.66 -13.19
CA LYS A 77 3.25 -16.38 -12.31
C LYS A 77 3.40 -14.97 -11.73
N ALA A 78 2.74 -14.00 -12.36
CA ALA A 78 2.66 -12.65 -11.81
C ALA A 78 1.88 -12.65 -10.49
N ARG A 79 2.35 -11.84 -9.57
CA ARG A 79 1.66 -11.52 -8.33
C ARG A 79 0.98 -10.16 -8.39
N TRP A 80 1.57 -9.26 -9.14
CA TRP A 80 1.04 -7.92 -9.43
C TRP A 80 1.13 -7.65 -10.91
N GLU A 81 0.17 -6.88 -11.40
CA GLU A 81 0.09 -6.42 -12.77
C GLU A 81 -0.26 -4.94 -12.75
N VAL A 82 0.44 -4.14 -13.55
CA VAL A 82 0.22 -2.70 -13.68
C VAL A 82 0.41 -2.33 -15.15
N TYR A 83 -0.24 -1.25 -15.58
CA TYR A 83 -0.14 -0.76 -16.96
C TYR A 83 0.71 0.50 -17.00
N SER A 84 1.53 0.62 -18.06
CA SER A 84 2.21 1.89 -18.32
C SER A 84 1.20 2.96 -18.77
N ASP A 85 1.37 4.16 -18.25
CA ASP A 85 0.54 5.31 -18.56
C ASP A 85 0.95 6.00 -19.88
N HIS A 86 0.39 7.18 -20.16
CA HIS A 86 0.69 7.95 -21.38
C HIS A 86 2.14 8.43 -21.47
N HIS A 87 2.86 8.46 -20.39
CA HIS A 87 4.29 8.75 -20.32
C HIS A 87 5.14 7.48 -20.27
N GLY A 88 4.53 6.31 -20.49
CA GLY A 88 5.19 5.02 -20.37
C GLY A 88 5.53 4.64 -18.93
N GLU A 89 5.09 5.41 -17.95
CA GLU A 89 5.42 5.22 -16.55
C GLU A 89 4.46 4.24 -15.87
N PHE A 90 4.96 3.53 -14.88
CA PHE A 90 4.16 2.67 -14.01
C PHE A 90 4.64 2.78 -12.56
N GLU A 91 3.72 2.57 -11.64
CA GLU A 91 4.00 2.53 -10.20
C GLU A 91 3.32 1.31 -9.58
N GLN A 92 4.07 0.58 -8.75
CA GLN A 92 3.53 -0.52 -7.97
C GLN A 92 3.99 -0.45 -6.52
N ARG A 93 3.03 -0.45 -5.60
CA ARG A 93 3.30 -0.59 -4.17
C ARG A 93 3.47 -2.05 -3.80
N LEU A 94 4.49 -2.32 -3.03
CA LEU A 94 4.88 -3.65 -2.58
C LEU A 94 4.99 -3.67 -1.06
N PRO A 95 4.80 -4.83 -0.43
CA PRO A 95 5.07 -4.96 1.00
C PRO A 95 6.51 -4.58 1.30
N ALA A 96 6.73 -3.76 2.37
CA ALA A 96 8.07 -3.47 2.87
C ALA A 96 8.75 -4.75 3.38
N GLY A 97 10.07 -4.75 3.34
CA GLY A 97 10.90 -5.85 3.80
C GLY A 97 11.79 -6.39 2.69
N GLU A 98 12.82 -7.11 3.09
CA GLU A 98 13.83 -7.65 2.19
C GLU A 98 13.26 -8.69 1.24
N SER A 99 13.31 -8.41 -0.05
CA SER A 99 12.83 -9.29 -1.12
C SER A 99 13.36 -8.89 -2.48
N ASP A 100 13.60 -9.90 -3.31
CA ASP A 100 13.85 -9.70 -4.74
C ASP A 100 12.52 -9.70 -5.51
N TYR A 101 12.41 -8.79 -6.45
CA TYR A 101 11.28 -8.69 -7.37
C TYR A 101 11.77 -8.75 -8.81
N ILE A 102 11.08 -9.51 -9.62
CA ILE A 102 11.38 -9.67 -11.04
C ILE A 102 10.23 -9.06 -11.83
N LEU A 103 10.58 -8.14 -12.73
CA LEU A 103 9.65 -7.40 -13.54
C LEU A 103 9.84 -7.77 -15.00
N TRP A 104 8.74 -7.93 -15.73
CA TRP A 104 8.75 -8.13 -17.18
C TRP A 104 7.54 -7.51 -17.84
N ALA A 105 7.66 -7.17 -19.11
CA ALA A 105 6.56 -6.71 -19.95
C ALA A 105 5.84 -7.91 -20.57
N ASP A 106 4.52 -7.99 -20.38
CA ASP A 106 3.67 -8.94 -21.08
C ASP A 106 3.03 -8.26 -22.30
N LEU A 107 3.51 -8.63 -23.47
CA LEU A 107 3.11 -8.05 -24.75
C LEU A 107 2.05 -8.86 -25.51
N LYS A 108 1.50 -9.93 -24.92
CA LYS A 108 0.55 -10.83 -25.60
C LYS A 108 -0.65 -10.12 -26.19
N ASN A 109 -1.18 -9.13 -25.49
CA ASN A 109 -2.35 -8.36 -25.90
C ASN A 109 -1.99 -6.94 -26.36
N PHE A 110 -0.71 -6.62 -26.40
CA PHE A 110 -0.23 -5.31 -26.81
C PHE A 110 -0.18 -5.21 -28.33
N LYS A 111 -0.72 -4.12 -28.87
CA LYS A 111 -0.70 -3.81 -30.31
C LYS A 111 0.10 -2.54 -30.52
N PRO A 112 1.33 -2.64 -31.04
CA PRO A 112 2.14 -1.48 -31.37
C PRO A 112 1.46 -0.61 -32.43
N ALA A 113 1.62 0.70 -32.33
CA ALA A 113 1.02 1.64 -33.28
C ALA A 113 1.55 1.49 -34.70
N ASP A 114 2.80 1.06 -34.86
CA ASP A 114 3.44 0.81 -36.14
C ASP A 114 3.19 -0.61 -36.70
N GLY A 115 2.46 -1.44 -35.96
CA GLY A 115 2.13 -2.81 -36.33
C GLY A 115 3.31 -3.80 -36.30
N LYS A 116 4.50 -3.36 -35.88
CA LYS A 116 5.68 -4.25 -35.77
C LYS A 116 5.67 -4.94 -34.40
N PRO A 117 5.90 -6.26 -34.34
CA PRO A 117 5.95 -6.97 -33.09
C PRO A 117 7.12 -6.48 -32.22
N LEU A 118 6.84 -6.28 -30.94
CA LEU A 118 7.81 -5.92 -29.93
C LEU A 118 8.09 -7.11 -28.99
N HIS A 119 9.29 -7.16 -28.48
CA HIS A 119 9.67 -8.11 -27.43
C HIS A 119 10.45 -7.41 -26.32
N LEU A 120 10.38 -7.96 -25.12
CA LEU A 120 11.17 -7.48 -23.99
C LEU A 120 12.62 -7.90 -24.15
N VAL A 121 13.55 -6.94 -24.03
CA VAL A 121 14.99 -7.21 -24.15
C VAL A 121 15.45 -8.13 -23.02
N GLN A 122 15.07 -7.80 -21.77
CA GLN A 122 15.38 -8.61 -20.60
C GLN A 122 14.44 -8.34 -19.44
N GLU A 123 14.26 -9.33 -18.57
CA GLU A 123 13.61 -9.13 -17.27
C GLU A 123 14.51 -8.29 -16.36
N VAL A 124 13.91 -7.46 -15.51
CA VAL A 124 14.63 -6.63 -14.54
C VAL A 124 14.43 -7.19 -13.15
N THR A 125 15.53 -7.44 -12.44
CA THR A 125 15.51 -7.83 -11.03
C THR A 125 15.79 -6.61 -10.16
N VAL A 126 14.92 -6.38 -9.18
CA VAL A 126 15.02 -5.30 -8.20
C VAL A 126 15.09 -5.88 -6.81
N HIS A 127 16.08 -5.47 -6.03
CA HIS A 127 16.18 -5.81 -4.64
C HIS A 127 15.62 -4.70 -3.77
N ILE A 128 14.66 -5.04 -2.91
CA ILE A 128 14.06 -4.13 -1.93
C ILE A 128 14.57 -4.54 -0.55
N TYR A 129 15.10 -3.59 0.21
CA TYR A 129 15.56 -3.83 1.58
C TYR A 129 14.48 -3.52 2.62
N HIS A 130 13.80 -2.37 2.46
CA HIS A 130 12.83 -1.88 3.46
C HIS A 130 11.59 -1.25 2.79
N ASP A 131 11.28 -0.02 3.13
CA ASP A 131 10.17 0.79 2.63
C ASP A 131 10.67 1.88 1.66
N GLU A 132 11.50 1.46 0.73
CA GLU A 132 12.20 2.34 -0.21
C GLU A 132 11.47 2.47 -1.55
N ARG A 133 11.90 3.45 -2.33
CA ARG A 133 11.55 3.61 -3.74
C ARG A 133 12.70 3.13 -4.61
N GLN A 134 12.36 2.31 -5.61
CA GLN A 134 13.29 1.86 -6.65
C GLN A 134 12.78 2.30 -8.01
N ASP A 135 13.68 2.88 -8.81
CA ASP A 135 13.39 3.31 -10.18
C ASP A 135 13.97 2.31 -11.18
N VAL A 136 13.17 1.90 -12.17
CA VAL A 136 13.54 0.86 -13.15
C VAL A 136 13.19 1.26 -14.58
N GLY A 137 13.90 0.69 -15.56
CA GLY A 137 13.58 0.80 -16.98
C GLY A 137 13.33 -0.58 -17.59
N LEU A 138 12.24 -0.73 -18.34
CA LEU A 138 11.97 -1.90 -19.15
C LEU A 138 12.13 -1.51 -20.63
N HIS A 139 13.05 -2.16 -21.34
CA HIS A 139 13.34 -1.87 -22.75
C HIS A 139 12.74 -2.91 -23.67
N LEU A 140 12.02 -2.43 -24.66
CA LEU A 140 11.44 -3.23 -25.74
C LEU A 140 12.27 -3.06 -27.02
N ALA A 141 12.36 -4.12 -27.82
CA ALA A 141 12.98 -4.15 -29.11
C ALA A 141 12.07 -4.79 -30.18
N HIS A 142 12.42 -4.59 -31.46
CA HIS A 142 11.76 -5.27 -32.59
C HIS A 142 12.25 -6.69 -32.78
#